data_7d3057f80a56e8c17f4693cffa27ef4b
#
_entry.id   7d3057f80a56e8c17f4693cffa27ef4b
#
_cell.length_a   1.000
_cell.length_b   1.000
_cell.length_c   1.000
_cell.angle_alpha   90.00
_cell.angle_beta   90.00
_cell.angle_gamma   90.00
#
_symmetry.space_group_name_H-M   'P 1'
#
loop_
_entity.id
_entity.type
_entity.pdbx_description
1 polymer ?
#
loop_
_entity_poly.entity_id
_entity_poly.type
_entity_poly.pdbx_seq_one_letter_code
_entity_poly.pdbx_strand_id
1 'polypeptide(L)'
;YHDRAAGIGAADAIVDFLEADYLIAHQGNEQIPAQSAVEIQAENLVALSPQGQPLTKPLSFHIPKESHIALVGQSGAGKTSLINVLLGFLPYEGSLKINGVELNQSRLSDWRKQIAWVGQNPLLLQGSIKENLLLGDIQATDEQIEQALISAQAKEFTDKLGLDSEIKDGGIGVSVGQAQRLAIARALLRKGNLLLLDEPTASLDAQSENLVLAALAEMSHNQTTLMITHRIEDLKQCDNILVMQEGEIVQQGHFNQLKDQGFFAELLAQRKEDIQ
;
A
#
# COMPACT_ATOMS: atom_id res chain seq x y z
N TYR A 1 5.91 39.74 23.78
CA TYR A 1 6.45 39.97 22.41
C TYR A 1 6.70 38.68 21.66
N HIS A 2 7.22 37.63 22.29
CA HIS A 2 7.52 36.35 21.64
C HIS A 2 6.25 35.60 21.20
N ASP A 3 5.19 35.58 22.03
CA ASP A 3 3.93 34.88 21.70
C ASP A 3 3.20 35.50 20.49
N ARG A 4 3.33 36.83 20.32
CA ARG A 4 2.74 37.53 19.18
C ARG A 4 3.47 37.22 17.87
N ALA A 5 4.79 37.10 17.90
CA ALA A 5 5.58 36.74 16.74
C ALA A 5 5.36 35.28 16.31
N ALA A 6 5.24 34.37 17.28
CA ALA A 6 4.91 32.98 17.03
C ALA A 6 3.48 32.83 16.46
N GLY A 7 2.51 33.59 16.97
CA GLY A 7 1.14 33.61 16.45
C GLY A 7 1.03 34.14 15.03
N ILE A 8 1.78 35.20 14.68
CA ILE A 8 1.82 35.75 13.30
C ILE A 8 2.47 34.72 12.38
N GLY A 9 3.61 34.12 12.74
CA GLY A 9 4.27 33.13 11.92
C GLY A 9 3.39 31.86 11.67
N ALA A 10 2.60 31.44 12.67
CA ALA A 10 1.66 30.37 12.49
C ALA A 10 0.48 30.76 11.54
N ALA A 11 0.00 32.00 11.65
CA ALA A 11 -1.05 32.52 10.78
C ALA A 11 -0.55 32.64 9.32
N ASP A 12 0.65 33.17 9.13
CA ASP A 12 1.28 33.28 7.82
C ASP A 12 1.47 31.90 7.17
N ALA A 13 1.94 30.92 7.92
CA ALA A 13 2.08 29.53 7.44
C ALA A 13 0.73 28.89 7.04
N ILE A 14 -0.37 29.22 7.74
CA ILE A 14 -1.71 28.76 7.39
C ILE A 14 -2.20 29.46 6.11
N VAL A 15 -1.94 30.78 5.97
CA VAL A 15 -2.30 31.52 4.76
C VAL A 15 -1.51 31.00 3.57
N ASP A 16 -0.20 30.82 3.70
CA ASP A 16 0.65 30.22 2.66
C ASP A 16 0.16 28.84 2.24
N PHE A 17 -0.27 28.02 3.21
CA PHE A 17 -0.86 26.69 2.94
C PHE A 17 -2.18 26.77 2.19
N LEU A 18 -3.06 27.73 2.55
CA LEU A 18 -4.37 27.89 1.93
C LEU A 18 -4.27 28.53 0.53
N GLU A 19 -3.27 29.38 0.30
CA GLU A 19 -3.01 30.05 -0.98
C GLU A 19 -2.13 29.23 -1.93
N ALA A 20 -1.48 28.17 -1.44
CA ALA A 20 -0.63 27.32 -2.27
C ALA A 20 -1.49 26.54 -3.29
N ASP A 21 -1.18 26.67 -4.57
CA ASP A 21 -1.74 25.86 -5.64
C ASP A 21 -1.15 24.43 -5.57
N TYR A 22 -1.75 23.60 -4.70
CA TYR A 22 -1.41 22.20 -4.65
C TYR A 22 -2.09 21.44 -5.78
N LEU A 23 -1.32 20.64 -6.51
CA LEU A 23 -1.88 19.67 -7.43
C LEU A 23 -2.59 18.59 -6.62
N ILE A 24 -3.90 18.52 -6.76
CA ILE A 24 -4.71 17.43 -6.20
C ILE A 24 -4.83 16.36 -7.28
N ALA A 25 -4.79 15.08 -6.89
CA ALA A 25 -5.07 13.99 -7.81
C ALA A 25 -6.42 14.26 -8.52
N HIS A 26 -6.39 14.37 -9.84
CA HIS A 26 -7.58 14.70 -10.62
C HIS A 26 -8.67 13.67 -10.37
N GLN A 27 -9.92 14.15 -10.21
CA GLN A 27 -11.09 13.32 -10.10
C GLN A 27 -11.99 13.54 -11.32
N GLY A 28 -12.20 12.48 -12.07
CA GLY A 28 -13.19 12.44 -13.12
C GLY A 28 -14.51 11.84 -12.65
N ASN A 29 -15.38 11.54 -13.59
CA ASN A 29 -16.68 10.93 -13.35
C ASN A 29 -16.81 9.53 -13.95
N GLU A 30 -15.79 9.04 -14.65
CA GLU A 30 -15.83 7.73 -15.26
C GLU A 30 -15.77 6.63 -14.18
N GLN A 31 -16.54 5.58 -14.39
CA GLN A 31 -16.56 4.44 -13.50
C GLN A 31 -15.57 3.38 -13.98
N ILE A 32 -14.63 2.99 -13.12
CA ILE A 32 -13.81 1.82 -13.37
C ILE A 32 -14.69 0.59 -13.20
N PRO A 33 -14.83 -0.28 -14.23
CA PRO A 33 -15.63 -1.49 -14.11
C PRO A 33 -15.15 -2.36 -12.95
N ALA A 34 -16.07 -2.71 -12.04
CA ALA A 34 -15.80 -3.67 -10.98
C ALA A 34 -15.67 -5.07 -11.61
N GLN A 35 -14.50 -5.67 -11.48
CA GLN A 35 -14.17 -7.03 -11.94
C GLN A 35 -13.48 -7.76 -10.78
N SER A 36 -13.42 -9.09 -10.82
CA SER A 36 -12.73 -9.88 -9.78
C SER A 36 -11.27 -9.49 -9.59
N ALA A 37 -10.61 -9.06 -10.66
CA ALA A 37 -9.24 -8.58 -10.67
C ALA A 37 -9.08 -7.37 -11.58
N VAL A 38 -8.03 -6.59 -11.39
CA VAL A 38 -7.74 -5.39 -12.17
C VAL A 38 -6.52 -5.57 -13.05
N GLU A 39 -6.56 -4.95 -14.22
CA GLU A 39 -5.42 -4.73 -15.09
C GLU A 39 -4.92 -3.31 -14.89
N ILE A 40 -3.60 -3.12 -14.79
CA ILE A 40 -2.98 -1.80 -14.66
C ILE A 40 -1.99 -1.60 -15.81
N GLN A 41 -2.15 -0.52 -16.55
CA GLN A 41 -1.25 -0.13 -17.65
C GLN A 41 -0.75 1.29 -17.40
N ALA A 42 0.55 1.46 -17.33
CA ALA A 42 1.21 2.76 -17.19
C ALA A 42 2.12 3.02 -18.39
N GLU A 43 2.00 4.22 -18.98
CA GLU A 43 2.82 4.70 -20.07
C GLU A 43 3.38 6.08 -19.75
N ASN A 44 4.71 6.17 -19.65
CA ASN A 44 5.42 7.40 -19.28
C ASN A 44 4.85 8.08 -18.02
N LEU A 45 4.44 7.28 -17.05
CA LEU A 45 3.87 7.75 -15.79
C LEU A 45 4.95 8.43 -14.94
N VAL A 46 4.74 9.68 -14.57
CA VAL A 46 5.59 10.44 -13.64
C VAL A 46 4.77 10.79 -12.43
N ALA A 47 5.12 10.23 -11.27
CA ALA A 47 4.52 10.64 -10.01
C ALA A 47 4.97 12.06 -9.64
N LEU A 48 4.04 12.91 -9.22
CA LEU A 48 4.30 14.29 -8.85
C LEU A 48 4.06 14.51 -7.36
N SER A 49 4.83 15.42 -6.76
CA SER A 49 4.49 15.95 -5.44
C SER A 49 3.24 16.84 -5.54
N PRO A 50 2.59 17.20 -4.42
CA PRO A 50 1.52 18.19 -4.42
C PRO A 50 1.94 19.56 -4.99
N GLN A 51 3.24 19.86 -4.98
CA GLN A 51 3.81 21.09 -5.56
C GLN A 51 4.18 20.94 -7.05
N GLY A 52 3.84 19.81 -7.68
CA GLY A 52 4.11 19.55 -9.10
C GLY A 52 5.56 19.15 -9.42
N GLN A 53 6.36 18.83 -8.41
CA GLN A 53 7.73 18.36 -8.65
C GLN A 53 7.74 16.85 -8.94
N PRO A 54 8.51 16.38 -9.93
CA PRO A 54 8.59 14.96 -10.24
C PRO A 54 9.25 14.19 -9.09
N LEU A 55 8.58 13.12 -8.66
CA LEU A 55 9.05 12.16 -7.65
C LEU A 55 9.62 10.89 -8.29
N THR A 56 9.30 10.64 -9.56
CA THR A 56 9.85 9.55 -10.36
C THR A 56 10.26 10.07 -11.73
N LYS A 57 11.07 9.32 -12.43
CA LYS A 57 11.25 9.44 -13.87
C LYS A 57 10.06 8.77 -14.58
N PRO A 58 9.93 8.87 -15.92
CA PRO A 58 8.85 8.21 -16.63
C PRO A 58 8.88 6.69 -16.43
N LEU A 59 7.78 6.15 -15.91
CA LEU A 59 7.59 4.72 -15.66
C LEU A 59 6.65 4.15 -16.72
N SER A 60 7.03 3.01 -17.31
CA SER A 60 6.14 2.25 -18.21
C SER A 60 6.14 0.79 -17.78
N PHE A 61 4.96 0.27 -17.46
CA PHE A 61 4.78 -1.10 -17.00
C PHE A 61 3.36 -1.60 -17.24
N HIS A 62 3.21 -2.92 -17.20
CA HIS A 62 1.92 -3.59 -17.29
C HIS A 62 1.78 -4.63 -16.20
N ILE A 63 0.67 -4.58 -15.49
CA ILE A 63 0.27 -5.55 -14.46
C ILE A 63 -0.99 -6.25 -14.99
N PRO A 64 -0.89 -7.52 -15.44
CA PRO A 64 -2.05 -8.28 -15.91
C PRO A 64 -3.03 -8.57 -14.76
N LYS A 65 -4.27 -8.89 -15.11
CA LYS A 65 -5.26 -9.38 -14.15
C LYS A 65 -4.77 -10.66 -13.48
N GLU A 66 -5.14 -10.82 -12.21
CA GLU A 66 -4.85 -12.03 -11.42
C GLU A 66 -3.35 -12.33 -11.29
N SER A 67 -2.48 -11.33 -11.55
CA SER A 67 -1.04 -11.48 -11.42
C SER A 67 -0.53 -10.98 -10.07
N HIS A 68 0.55 -11.60 -9.61
CA HIS A 68 1.27 -11.25 -8.39
C HIS A 68 2.59 -10.59 -8.78
N ILE A 69 2.67 -9.28 -8.57
CA ILE A 69 3.83 -8.47 -8.96
C ILE A 69 4.58 -8.00 -7.72
N ALA A 70 5.88 -8.20 -7.71
CA ALA A 70 6.75 -7.59 -6.71
C ALA A 70 7.34 -6.29 -7.23
N LEU A 71 7.38 -5.28 -6.38
CA LEU A 71 8.07 -4.01 -6.61
C LEU A 71 9.26 -3.91 -5.66
N VAL A 72 10.47 -3.92 -6.20
CA VAL A 72 11.71 -3.92 -5.43
C VAL A 72 12.59 -2.73 -5.79
N GLY A 73 13.50 -2.36 -4.90
CA GLY A 73 14.44 -1.25 -5.09
C GLY A 73 14.94 -0.73 -3.75
N GLN A 74 16.00 0.06 -3.76
CA GLN A 74 16.52 0.71 -2.56
C GLN A 74 15.53 1.70 -1.94
N SER A 75 15.76 2.12 -0.70
CA SER A 75 15.00 3.21 -0.08
C SER A 75 15.13 4.48 -0.95
N GLY A 76 14.04 5.21 -1.12
CA GLY A 76 14.02 6.40 -1.99
C GLY A 76 13.91 6.12 -3.50
N ALA A 77 13.83 4.86 -3.95
CA ALA A 77 13.69 4.53 -5.37
C ALA A 77 12.35 4.93 -6.01
N GLY A 78 11.38 5.46 -5.24
CA GLY A 78 10.08 5.90 -5.76
C GLY A 78 8.94 4.89 -5.60
N LYS A 79 9.17 3.74 -4.94
CA LYS A 79 8.16 2.68 -4.76
C LYS A 79 6.89 3.17 -4.07
N THR A 80 7.03 3.86 -2.94
CA THR A 80 5.90 4.42 -2.19
C THR A 80 5.19 5.53 -2.96
N SER A 81 5.92 6.30 -3.80
CA SER A 81 5.31 7.29 -4.69
C SER A 81 4.39 6.63 -5.71
N LEU A 82 4.81 5.51 -6.31
CA LEU A 82 3.97 4.73 -7.22
C LEU A 82 2.73 4.18 -6.51
N ILE A 83 2.87 3.60 -5.30
CA ILE A 83 1.72 3.15 -4.49
C ILE A 83 0.75 4.31 -4.22
N ASN A 84 1.26 5.49 -3.86
CA ASN A 84 0.43 6.66 -3.57
C ASN A 84 -0.30 7.19 -4.83
N VAL A 85 0.30 7.09 -6.01
CA VAL A 85 -0.40 7.37 -7.28
C VAL A 85 -1.53 6.37 -7.50
N LEU A 86 -1.29 5.07 -7.32
CA LEU A 86 -2.32 4.03 -7.45
C LEU A 86 -3.46 4.21 -6.44
N LEU A 87 -3.16 4.67 -5.23
CA LEU A 87 -4.17 5.02 -4.20
C LEU A 87 -4.92 6.32 -4.52
N GLY A 88 -4.45 7.09 -5.52
CA GLY A 88 -5.00 8.39 -5.88
C GLY A 88 -4.70 9.46 -4.83
N PHE A 89 -3.59 9.36 -4.11
CA PHE A 89 -3.13 10.37 -3.15
C PHE A 89 -2.13 11.35 -3.78
N LEU A 90 -1.42 10.94 -4.82
CA LEU A 90 -0.50 11.79 -5.56
C LEU A 90 -1.00 12.03 -6.98
N PRO A 91 -0.83 13.26 -7.50
CA PRO A 91 -1.03 13.56 -8.91
C PRO A 91 0.08 12.91 -9.76
N TYR A 92 -0.18 12.78 -11.05
CA TYR A 92 0.78 12.23 -12.00
C TYR A 92 0.62 12.85 -13.39
N GLU A 93 1.67 12.73 -14.19
CA GLU A 93 1.67 12.95 -15.63
C GLU A 93 1.81 11.62 -16.38
N GLY A 94 1.55 11.62 -17.68
CA GLY A 94 1.52 10.42 -18.50
C GLY A 94 0.16 9.73 -18.44
N SER A 95 0.12 8.42 -18.68
CA SER A 95 -1.11 7.62 -18.69
C SER A 95 -1.05 6.52 -17.64
N LEU A 96 -2.15 6.35 -16.91
CA LEU A 96 -2.36 5.26 -15.95
C LEU A 96 -3.79 4.74 -16.09
N LYS A 97 -3.93 3.60 -16.75
CA LYS A 97 -5.22 2.98 -16.98
C LYS A 97 -5.46 1.79 -16.05
N ILE A 98 -6.66 1.75 -15.50
CA ILE A 98 -7.19 0.64 -14.70
C ILE A 98 -8.36 0.03 -15.48
N ASN A 99 -8.23 -1.22 -15.89
CA ASN A 99 -9.22 -1.90 -16.74
C ASN A 99 -9.57 -1.08 -18.00
N GLY A 100 -8.58 -0.38 -18.58
CA GLY A 100 -8.73 0.45 -19.78
C GLY A 100 -9.25 1.87 -19.52
N VAL A 101 -9.65 2.22 -18.28
CA VAL A 101 -10.12 3.56 -17.91
C VAL A 101 -8.96 4.35 -17.31
N GLU A 102 -8.74 5.58 -17.79
CA GLU A 102 -7.72 6.48 -17.27
C GLU A 102 -8.04 6.88 -15.82
N LEU A 103 -7.08 6.68 -14.90
CA LEU A 103 -7.34 6.86 -13.46
C LEU A 103 -7.72 8.31 -13.12
N ASN A 104 -7.11 9.31 -13.74
CA ASN A 104 -7.42 10.73 -13.53
C ASN A 104 -8.79 11.15 -14.09
N GLN A 105 -9.41 10.34 -14.95
CA GLN A 105 -10.77 10.52 -15.46
C GLN A 105 -11.81 9.77 -14.62
N SER A 106 -11.36 8.91 -13.71
CA SER A 106 -12.22 8.06 -12.90
C SER A 106 -12.68 8.71 -11.60
N ARG A 107 -13.76 8.16 -11.05
CA ARG A 107 -14.22 8.51 -9.70
C ARG A 107 -13.36 7.78 -8.65
N LEU A 108 -12.44 8.51 -8.04
CA LEU A 108 -11.48 7.93 -7.07
C LEU A 108 -12.14 7.23 -5.88
N SER A 109 -13.32 7.71 -5.43
CA SER A 109 -14.04 7.04 -4.34
C SER A 109 -14.46 5.61 -4.69
N ASP A 110 -14.85 5.36 -5.95
CA ASP A 110 -15.24 4.04 -6.42
C ASP A 110 -14.00 3.17 -6.71
N TRP A 111 -12.91 3.78 -7.19
CA TRP A 111 -11.63 3.11 -7.33
C TRP A 111 -11.08 2.61 -5.99
N ARG A 112 -11.04 3.49 -4.98
CA ARG A 112 -10.54 3.14 -3.65
C ARG A 112 -11.34 2.03 -2.98
N LYS A 113 -12.63 1.86 -3.32
CA LYS A 113 -13.43 0.70 -2.85
C LYS A 113 -12.93 -0.63 -3.40
N GLN A 114 -12.24 -0.63 -4.53
CA GLN A 114 -11.68 -1.83 -5.16
C GLN A 114 -10.29 -2.20 -4.64
N ILE A 115 -9.71 -1.39 -3.73
CA ILE A 115 -8.37 -1.62 -3.20
C ILE A 115 -8.44 -2.14 -1.76
N ALA A 116 -7.76 -3.25 -1.51
CA ALA A 116 -7.33 -3.66 -0.18
C ALA A 116 -5.86 -3.25 -0.01
N TRP A 117 -5.55 -2.50 1.04
CA TRP A 117 -4.20 -1.96 1.26
C TRP A 117 -3.68 -2.23 2.66
N VAL A 118 -2.43 -2.70 2.73
CA VAL A 118 -1.65 -2.84 3.95
C VAL A 118 -0.36 -2.06 3.76
N GLY A 119 -0.21 -0.95 4.47
CA GLY A 119 0.99 -0.12 4.42
C GLY A 119 2.05 -0.58 5.43
N GLN A 120 3.27 -0.09 5.24
CA GLN A 120 4.41 -0.35 6.11
C GLN A 120 4.14 0.08 7.56
N ASN A 121 3.53 1.25 7.74
CA ASN A 121 3.14 1.78 9.03
C ASN A 121 1.61 1.70 9.19
N PRO A 122 1.09 0.79 10.01
CA PRO A 122 -0.34 0.63 10.19
C PRO A 122 -0.94 1.86 10.86
N LEU A 123 -1.93 2.47 10.21
CA LEU A 123 -2.70 3.56 10.79
C LEU A 123 -4.01 3.00 11.38
N LEU A 124 -4.17 3.16 12.69
CA LEU A 124 -5.41 2.93 13.39
C LEU A 124 -6.02 4.27 13.79
N LEU A 125 -7.32 4.40 13.61
CA LEU A 125 -8.06 5.59 14.00
C LEU A 125 -8.47 5.51 15.48
N GLN A 126 -8.68 6.66 16.10
CA GLN A 126 -9.30 6.73 17.40
C GLN A 126 -10.68 6.09 17.38
N GLY A 127 -10.96 5.19 18.34
CA GLY A 127 -12.18 4.41 18.41
C GLY A 127 -11.92 2.99 18.88
N SER A 128 -12.92 2.13 18.86
CA SER A 128 -12.77 0.73 19.26
C SER A 128 -11.98 -0.10 18.23
N ILE A 129 -11.47 -1.25 18.67
CA ILE A 129 -10.87 -2.24 17.76
C ILE A 129 -11.90 -2.65 16.70
N LYS A 130 -13.16 -2.89 17.09
CA LYS A 130 -14.24 -3.28 16.16
C LYS A 130 -14.48 -2.19 15.11
N GLU A 131 -14.56 -0.92 15.50
CA GLU A 131 -14.72 0.20 14.55
C GLU A 131 -13.56 0.27 13.55
N ASN A 132 -12.32 0.07 14.02
CA ASN A 132 -11.16 0.00 13.13
C ASN A 132 -11.23 -1.14 12.11
N LEU A 133 -11.73 -2.32 12.50
CA LEU A 133 -11.93 -3.46 11.60
C LEU A 133 -13.03 -3.20 10.59
N LEU A 134 -14.15 -2.58 11.02
CA LEU A 134 -15.28 -2.23 10.16
C LEU A 134 -14.97 -1.17 9.10
N LEU A 135 -13.83 -0.48 9.19
CA LEU A 135 -13.33 0.34 8.07
C LEU A 135 -12.96 -0.51 6.84
N GLY A 136 -12.70 -1.80 7.00
CA GLY A 136 -12.54 -2.72 5.89
C GLY A 136 -13.86 -3.01 5.18
N ASP A 137 -14.87 -3.43 5.95
CA ASP A 137 -16.23 -3.64 5.48
C ASP A 137 -17.21 -3.30 6.61
N ILE A 138 -17.99 -2.22 6.44
CA ILE A 138 -18.96 -1.74 7.42
C ILE A 138 -20.10 -2.75 7.68
N GLN A 139 -20.32 -3.68 6.75
CA GLN A 139 -21.34 -4.72 6.83
C GLN A 139 -20.77 -6.08 7.26
N ALA A 140 -19.50 -6.16 7.63
CA ALA A 140 -18.90 -7.42 8.05
C ALA A 140 -19.63 -8.00 9.26
N THR A 141 -19.96 -9.30 9.18
CA THR A 141 -20.56 -10.03 10.31
C THR A 141 -19.51 -10.34 11.38
N ASP A 142 -19.95 -10.65 12.59
CA ASP A 142 -19.05 -11.00 13.68
C ASP A 142 -18.21 -12.26 13.32
N GLU A 143 -18.77 -13.22 12.58
CA GLU A 143 -18.05 -14.38 12.07
C GLU A 143 -16.95 -14.00 11.06
N GLN A 144 -17.23 -13.03 10.16
CA GLN A 144 -16.23 -12.53 9.22
C GLN A 144 -15.10 -11.80 9.94
N ILE A 145 -15.42 -10.98 10.94
CA ILE A 145 -14.45 -10.30 11.79
C ILE A 145 -13.57 -11.33 12.51
N GLU A 146 -14.18 -12.37 13.10
CA GLU A 146 -13.46 -13.43 13.79
C GLU A 146 -12.49 -14.16 12.84
N GLN A 147 -12.94 -14.56 11.67
CA GLN A 147 -12.08 -15.22 10.67
C GLN A 147 -10.92 -14.31 10.21
N ALA A 148 -11.18 -13.02 9.97
CA ALA A 148 -10.14 -12.08 9.63
C ALA A 148 -9.09 -11.91 10.76
N LEU A 149 -9.53 -11.90 12.02
CA LEU A 149 -8.64 -11.83 13.18
C LEU A 149 -7.80 -13.11 13.35
N ILE A 150 -8.39 -14.28 13.10
CA ILE A 150 -7.66 -15.56 13.12
C ILE A 150 -6.58 -15.56 12.02
N SER A 151 -6.96 -15.24 10.79
CA SER A 151 -6.05 -15.22 9.65
C SER A 151 -4.92 -14.18 9.81
N ALA A 152 -5.23 -13.03 10.40
CA ALA A 152 -4.23 -11.99 10.71
C ALA A 152 -3.41 -12.27 11.99
N GLN A 153 -3.57 -13.43 12.64
CA GLN A 153 -2.93 -13.76 13.93
C GLN A 153 -3.22 -12.72 15.02
N ALA A 154 -4.40 -12.10 14.97
CA ALA A 154 -4.82 -11.06 15.90
C ALA A 154 -5.76 -11.56 17.01
N LYS A 155 -6.38 -12.73 16.84
CA LYS A 155 -7.45 -13.24 17.70
C LYS A 155 -7.05 -13.33 19.18
N GLU A 156 -5.86 -13.85 19.49
CA GLU A 156 -5.42 -14.05 20.87
C GLU A 156 -5.37 -12.75 21.68
N PHE A 157 -4.79 -11.69 21.13
CA PHE A 157 -4.70 -10.43 21.85
C PHE A 157 -6.03 -9.65 21.86
N THR A 158 -6.83 -9.76 20.79
CA THR A 158 -8.15 -9.11 20.75
C THR A 158 -9.14 -9.77 21.69
N ASP A 159 -9.06 -11.07 21.95
CA ASP A 159 -9.86 -11.73 22.98
C ASP A 159 -9.50 -11.26 24.40
N LYS A 160 -8.21 -10.97 24.64
CA LYS A 160 -7.76 -10.45 25.93
C LYS A 160 -8.17 -8.99 26.17
N LEU A 161 -8.12 -8.17 25.11
CA LEU A 161 -8.48 -6.75 25.20
C LEU A 161 -9.99 -6.53 25.14
N GLY A 162 -10.70 -7.31 24.31
CA GLY A 162 -12.08 -7.07 23.90
C GLY A 162 -12.16 -6.18 22.66
N LEU A 163 -13.10 -6.48 21.77
CA LEU A 163 -13.28 -5.72 20.52
C LEU A 163 -13.77 -4.28 20.75
N ASP A 164 -14.40 -4.01 21.89
CA ASP A 164 -14.87 -2.68 22.30
C ASP A 164 -13.77 -1.84 22.98
N SER A 165 -12.55 -2.38 23.15
CA SER A 165 -11.43 -1.64 23.71
C SER A 165 -11.03 -0.47 22.82
N GLU A 166 -10.88 0.72 23.44
CA GLU A 166 -10.54 1.94 22.74
C GLU A 166 -9.06 2.00 22.39
N ILE A 167 -8.80 2.32 21.13
CA ILE A 167 -7.52 2.76 20.61
C ILE A 167 -7.53 4.28 20.62
N LYS A 168 -6.57 4.89 21.30
CA LYS A 168 -6.44 6.35 21.34
C LYS A 168 -5.71 6.85 20.10
N ASP A 169 -5.74 8.17 19.89
CA ASP A 169 -5.05 8.83 18.79
C ASP A 169 -3.57 8.40 18.71
N GLY A 170 -3.09 8.19 17.48
CA GLY A 170 -1.74 7.66 17.24
C GLY A 170 -1.55 6.16 17.55
N GLY A 171 -2.64 5.39 17.75
CA GLY A 171 -2.55 3.94 17.98
C GLY A 171 -2.18 3.57 19.43
N ILE A 172 -2.29 4.52 20.38
CA ILE A 172 -2.00 4.25 21.78
C ILE A 172 -3.00 3.24 22.34
N GLY A 173 -2.49 2.15 22.91
CA GLY A 173 -3.28 1.04 23.47
C GLY A 173 -2.96 -0.32 22.85
N VAL A 174 -2.27 -0.31 21.70
CA VAL A 174 -1.78 -1.52 21.01
C VAL A 174 -0.30 -1.37 20.64
N SER A 175 0.43 -2.49 20.59
CA SER A 175 1.82 -2.47 20.08
C SER A 175 1.84 -2.32 18.56
N VAL A 176 3.01 -1.95 17.99
CA VAL A 176 3.18 -1.82 16.52
C VAL A 176 2.80 -3.12 15.81
N GLY A 177 3.25 -4.27 16.31
CA GLY A 177 2.90 -5.57 15.73
C GLY A 177 1.40 -5.92 15.87
N GLN A 178 0.73 -5.48 16.95
CA GLN A 178 -0.72 -5.62 17.09
C GLN A 178 -1.46 -4.72 16.10
N ALA A 179 -1.02 -3.47 15.96
CA ALA A 179 -1.58 -2.53 14.97
C ALA A 179 -1.44 -3.07 13.53
N GLN A 180 -0.29 -3.67 13.21
CA GLN A 180 -0.05 -4.30 11.90
C GLN A 180 -1.03 -5.45 11.66
N ARG A 181 -1.22 -6.34 12.63
CA ARG A 181 -2.18 -7.46 12.51
C ARG A 181 -3.62 -6.97 12.37
N LEU A 182 -4.02 -5.91 13.06
CA LEU A 182 -5.34 -5.29 12.87
C LEU A 182 -5.49 -4.66 11.48
N ALA A 183 -4.45 -4.01 10.94
CA ALA A 183 -4.47 -3.48 9.59
C ALA A 183 -4.60 -4.59 8.53
N ILE A 184 -3.94 -5.73 8.76
CA ILE A 184 -4.07 -6.92 7.90
C ILE A 184 -5.48 -7.50 8.00
N ALA A 185 -6.05 -7.67 9.20
CA ALA A 185 -7.42 -8.13 9.38
C ALA A 185 -8.43 -7.22 8.67
N ARG A 186 -8.21 -5.90 8.73
CA ARG A 186 -9.01 -4.91 7.98
C ARG A 186 -8.89 -5.09 6.47
N ALA A 187 -7.70 -5.37 5.95
CA ALA A 187 -7.49 -5.64 4.53
C ALA A 187 -8.18 -6.95 4.09
N LEU A 188 -8.13 -8.00 4.92
CA LEU A 188 -8.83 -9.25 4.69
C LEU A 188 -10.37 -9.08 4.61
N LEU A 189 -10.92 -8.18 5.43
CA LEU A 189 -12.36 -7.83 5.38
C LEU A 189 -12.72 -7.05 4.11
N ARG A 190 -11.79 -6.25 3.57
CA ARG A 190 -12.04 -5.35 2.45
C ARG A 190 -12.41 -6.06 1.16
N LYS A 191 -11.86 -7.25 0.88
CA LYS A 191 -12.12 -8.03 -0.36
C LYS A 191 -11.97 -7.20 -1.64
N GLY A 192 -10.89 -6.41 -1.73
CA GLY A 192 -10.60 -5.57 -2.90
C GLY A 192 -10.25 -6.41 -4.13
N ASN A 193 -10.33 -5.82 -5.32
CA ASN A 193 -9.94 -6.44 -6.59
C ASN A 193 -8.44 -6.24 -6.89
N LEU A 194 -7.84 -5.26 -6.22
CA LEU A 194 -6.40 -4.99 -6.15
C LEU A 194 -5.93 -5.08 -4.69
N LEU A 195 -4.92 -5.90 -4.45
CA LEU A 195 -4.24 -6.00 -3.17
C LEU A 195 -2.91 -5.25 -3.27
N LEU A 196 -2.78 -4.16 -2.52
CA LEU A 196 -1.53 -3.40 -2.39
C LEU A 196 -0.89 -3.72 -1.04
N LEU A 197 0.35 -4.19 -1.05
CA LEU A 197 1.09 -4.57 0.14
C LEU A 197 2.43 -3.81 0.17
N ASP A 198 2.64 -2.99 1.19
CA ASP A 198 3.91 -2.26 1.39
C ASP A 198 4.58 -2.80 2.64
N GLU A 199 5.47 -3.78 2.49
CA GLU A 199 6.19 -4.47 3.56
C GLU A 199 5.26 -4.92 4.71
N PRO A 200 4.19 -5.69 4.42
CA PRO A 200 3.06 -5.87 5.33
C PRO A 200 3.41 -6.58 6.64
N THR A 201 4.57 -7.21 6.73
CA THR A 201 4.99 -8.05 7.87
C THR A 201 6.24 -7.55 8.57
N ALA A 202 6.78 -6.38 8.21
CA ALA A 202 8.06 -5.86 8.74
C ALA A 202 8.11 -5.75 10.27
N SER A 203 6.97 -5.64 10.96
CA SER A 203 6.88 -5.51 12.42
C SER A 203 6.43 -6.80 13.13
N LEU A 204 6.42 -7.93 12.43
CA LEU A 204 5.96 -9.21 12.97
C LEU A 204 7.16 -10.12 13.34
N ASP A 205 6.95 -11.00 14.31
CA ASP A 205 7.85 -12.11 14.57
C ASP A 205 7.75 -13.17 13.43
N ALA A 206 8.80 -13.96 13.23
CA ALA A 206 8.91 -14.88 12.10
C ALA A 206 7.78 -15.92 12.02
N GLN A 207 7.20 -16.34 13.16
CA GLN A 207 6.09 -17.30 13.17
C GLN A 207 4.80 -16.61 12.71
N SER A 208 4.47 -15.45 13.28
CA SER A 208 3.30 -14.64 12.88
C SER A 208 3.41 -14.18 11.42
N GLU A 209 4.62 -13.80 10.98
CA GLU A 209 4.90 -13.39 9.61
C GLU A 209 4.49 -14.46 8.59
N ASN A 210 4.97 -15.70 8.75
CA ASN A 210 4.67 -16.78 7.80
C ASN A 210 3.17 -17.11 7.73
N LEU A 211 2.46 -17.09 8.87
CA LEU A 211 1.03 -17.36 8.92
C LEU A 211 0.21 -16.24 8.26
N VAL A 212 0.61 -15.00 8.49
CA VAL A 212 -0.05 -13.84 7.86
C VAL A 212 0.18 -13.80 6.36
N LEU A 213 1.40 -14.09 5.90
CA LEU A 213 1.69 -14.16 4.46
C LEU A 213 0.92 -15.28 3.78
N ALA A 214 0.76 -16.43 4.43
CA ALA A 214 -0.08 -17.51 3.90
C ALA A 214 -1.56 -17.06 3.77
N ALA A 215 -2.10 -16.32 4.76
CA ALA A 215 -3.46 -15.79 4.69
C ALA A 215 -3.61 -14.73 3.59
N LEU A 216 -2.62 -13.84 3.41
CA LEU A 216 -2.62 -12.85 2.33
C LEU A 216 -2.50 -13.53 0.95
N ALA A 217 -1.69 -14.59 0.83
CA ALA A 217 -1.57 -15.37 -0.39
C ALA A 217 -2.88 -16.09 -0.74
N GLU A 218 -3.58 -16.66 0.25
CA GLU A 218 -4.90 -17.26 0.05
C GLU A 218 -5.93 -16.22 -0.44
N MET A 219 -5.92 -15.02 0.16
CA MET A 219 -6.80 -13.93 -0.25
C MET A 219 -6.51 -13.46 -1.69
N SER A 220 -5.25 -13.49 -2.09
CA SER A 220 -4.81 -12.99 -3.40
C SER A 220 -5.22 -13.89 -4.58
N HIS A 221 -5.70 -15.11 -4.34
CA HIS A 221 -6.28 -15.94 -5.39
C HIS A 221 -7.45 -15.21 -6.06
N ASN A 222 -7.39 -15.04 -7.36
CA ASN A 222 -8.35 -14.30 -8.19
C ASN A 222 -8.32 -12.76 -8.00
N GLN A 223 -7.27 -12.21 -7.42
CA GLN A 223 -7.04 -10.76 -7.33
C GLN A 223 -5.72 -10.39 -7.99
N THR A 224 -5.59 -9.13 -8.39
CA THR A 224 -4.29 -8.59 -8.78
C THR A 224 -3.56 -8.11 -7.54
N THR A 225 -2.28 -8.47 -7.39
CA THR A 225 -1.47 -8.09 -6.23
C THR A 225 -0.22 -7.34 -6.67
N LEU A 226 0.02 -6.19 -6.04
CA LEU A 226 1.29 -5.47 -6.12
C LEU A 226 1.88 -5.39 -4.72
N MET A 227 3.05 -6.01 -4.52
CA MET A 227 3.69 -6.11 -3.22
C MET A 227 5.09 -5.51 -3.23
N ILE A 228 5.35 -4.57 -2.33
CA ILE A 228 6.71 -4.19 -1.97
C ILE A 228 7.18 -5.19 -0.92
N THR A 229 8.23 -5.93 -1.22
CA THR A 229 8.81 -6.91 -0.31
C THR A 229 10.32 -6.96 -0.46
N HIS A 230 10.95 -7.35 0.63
CA HIS A 230 12.38 -7.61 0.68
C HIS A 230 12.69 -9.10 0.85
N ARG A 231 11.69 -9.96 0.94
CA ARG A 231 11.84 -11.40 1.16
C ARG A 231 12.06 -12.13 -0.16
N ILE A 232 13.14 -12.91 -0.21
CA ILE A 232 13.49 -13.69 -1.40
C ILE A 232 12.44 -14.75 -1.72
N GLU A 233 11.82 -15.34 -0.68
CA GLU A 233 10.78 -16.35 -0.81
C GLU A 233 9.56 -15.80 -1.57
N ASP A 234 9.12 -14.60 -1.22
CA ASP A 234 7.99 -13.93 -1.87
C ASP A 234 8.32 -13.60 -3.33
N LEU A 235 9.54 -13.09 -3.58
CA LEU A 235 10.01 -12.77 -4.93
C LEU A 235 10.04 -13.97 -5.88
N LYS A 236 10.31 -15.18 -5.36
CA LYS A 236 10.29 -16.42 -6.13
C LYS A 236 8.88 -16.85 -6.54
N GLN A 237 7.86 -16.42 -5.81
CA GLN A 237 6.46 -16.78 -6.04
C GLN A 237 5.72 -15.76 -6.93
N CYS A 238 6.31 -14.59 -7.15
CA CYS A 238 5.70 -13.57 -8.02
C CYS A 238 5.80 -13.94 -9.50
N ASP A 239 4.76 -13.60 -10.27
CA ASP A 239 4.72 -13.75 -11.71
C ASP A 239 5.70 -12.83 -12.42
N ASN A 240 5.92 -11.64 -11.85
CA ASN A 240 6.87 -10.66 -12.38
C ASN A 240 7.42 -9.78 -11.26
N ILE A 241 8.61 -9.25 -11.46
CA ILE A 241 9.29 -8.32 -10.55
C ILE A 241 9.59 -7.05 -11.33
N LEU A 242 9.18 -5.91 -10.79
CA LEU A 242 9.55 -4.58 -11.25
C LEU A 242 10.68 -4.06 -10.35
N VAL A 243 11.84 -3.79 -10.93
CA VAL A 243 13.03 -3.34 -10.21
C VAL A 243 13.19 -1.85 -10.42
N MET A 244 13.03 -1.07 -9.36
CA MET A 244 13.17 0.38 -9.37
C MET A 244 14.52 0.84 -8.85
N GLN A 245 15.14 1.78 -9.57
CA GLN A 245 16.34 2.49 -9.17
C GLN A 245 16.22 3.97 -9.57
N GLU A 246 16.50 4.89 -8.64
CA GLU A 246 16.49 6.34 -8.90
C GLU A 246 15.27 6.85 -9.67
N GLY A 247 14.10 6.37 -9.29
CA GLY A 247 12.82 6.81 -9.84
C GLY A 247 12.43 6.15 -11.16
N GLU A 248 13.15 5.16 -11.67
CA GLU A 248 12.83 4.46 -12.92
C GLU A 248 12.79 2.94 -12.75
N ILE A 249 12.09 2.23 -13.64
CA ILE A 249 12.10 0.78 -13.71
C ILE A 249 13.29 0.37 -14.60
N VAL A 250 14.36 -0.16 -13.97
CA VAL A 250 15.60 -0.54 -14.66
C VAL A 250 15.61 -1.98 -15.14
N GLN A 251 14.81 -2.84 -14.50
CA GLN A 251 14.65 -4.25 -14.89
C GLN A 251 13.23 -4.71 -14.61
N GLN A 252 12.74 -5.67 -15.40
CA GLN A 252 11.49 -6.39 -15.15
C GLN A 252 11.58 -7.82 -15.68
N GLY A 253 10.97 -8.77 -14.96
CA GLY A 253 11.00 -10.19 -15.36
C GLY A 253 10.74 -11.11 -14.18
N HIS A 254 10.74 -12.42 -14.44
CA HIS A 254 10.66 -13.44 -13.39
C HIS A 254 11.95 -13.50 -12.55
N PHE A 255 11.83 -13.93 -11.31
CA PHE A 255 12.97 -14.08 -10.39
C PHE A 255 14.16 -14.80 -11.03
N ASN A 256 13.95 -15.94 -11.70
CA ASN A 256 15.01 -16.72 -12.30
C ASN A 256 15.74 -16.04 -13.47
N GLN A 257 15.09 -15.07 -14.14
CA GLN A 257 15.69 -14.27 -15.20
C GLN A 257 16.56 -13.14 -14.66
N LEU A 258 16.19 -12.59 -13.49
CA LEU A 258 16.80 -11.39 -12.94
C LEU A 258 17.89 -11.68 -11.89
N LYS A 259 17.82 -12.81 -11.18
CA LYS A 259 18.61 -13.09 -9.97
C LYS A 259 20.13 -13.05 -10.14
N ASP A 260 20.62 -13.28 -11.37
CA ASP A 260 22.04 -13.42 -11.66
C ASP A 260 22.59 -12.24 -12.49
N GLN A 261 21.78 -11.16 -12.71
CA GLN A 261 22.22 -10.06 -13.57
C GLN A 261 21.66 -8.70 -13.15
N GLY A 262 22.42 -7.65 -13.44
CA GLY A 262 22.04 -6.25 -13.28
C GLY A 262 21.78 -5.86 -11.82
N PHE A 263 21.06 -4.77 -11.65
CA PHE A 263 20.80 -4.16 -10.34
C PHE A 263 20.04 -5.08 -9.37
N PHE A 264 19.17 -5.96 -9.90
CA PHE A 264 18.47 -6.93 -9.03
C PHE A 264 19.43 -7.92 -8.35
N ALA A 265 20.44 -8.41 -9.08
CA ALA A 265 21.47 -9.27 -8.49
C ALA A 265 22.26 -8.55 -7.41
N GLU A 266 22.59 -7.28 -7.60
CA GLU A 266 23.25 -6.44 -6.60
C GLU A 266 22.39 -6.28 -5.34
N LEU A 267 21.07 -6.01 -5.49
CA LEU A 267 20.12 -5.94 -4.38
C LEU A 267 20.06 -7.27 -3.59
N LEU A 268 20.08 -8.40 -4.27
CA LEU A 268 20.08 -9.71 -3.63
C LEU A 268 21.37 -9.99 -2.87
N ALA A 269 22.53 -9.55 -3.39
CA ALA A 269 23.84 -9.72 -2.76
C ALA A 269 23.94 -8.89 -1.46
N GLN A 270 23.58 -7.60 -1.50
CA GLN A 270 23.55 -6.73 -0.32
C GLN A 270 22.74 -7.32 0.82
N ARG A 271 21.58 -7.92 0.53
CA ARG A 271 20.70 -8.52 1.55
C ARG A 271 21.24 -9.78 2.20
N LYS A 272 22.05 -10.56 1.48
CA LYS A 272 22.71 -11.73 2.08
C LYS A 272 23.76 -11.33 3.10
N GLU A 273 24.37 -10.15 2.95
CA GLU A 273 25.33 -9.60 3.89
C GLU A 273 24.65 -9.04 5.15
N ASP A 274 23.44 -8.46 5.03
CA ASP A 274 22.68 -7.93 6.17
C ASP A 274 22.08 -9.01 7.10
N ILE A 275 22.03 -10.27 6.66
CA ILE A 275 21.47 -11.41 7.41
C ILE A 275 22.58 -12.24 8.13
N GLN A 276 23.85 -11.98 7.83
CA GLN A 276 25.00 -12.61 8.50
C GLN A 276 25.53 -11.75 9.67
#